data_005dc4f03ce12f49c50353fb76d51b22
#
_entry.id   005dc4f03ce12f49c50353fb76d51b22
#
_cell.length_a   1.000
_cell.length_b   1.000
_cell.length_c   1.000
_cell.angle_alpha   90.00
_cell.angle_beta   90.00
_cell.angle_gamma   90.00
#
_symmetry.space_group_name_H-M   'P 1'
#
loop_
_entity.id
_entity.type
_entity.pdbx_description
1 polymer ?
#
loop_
_entity_poly.entity_id
_entity_poly.type
_entity_poly.pdbx_seq_one_letter_code
_entity_poly.pdbx_strand_id
1 'polypeptide(L)'
;MDRVYRVFLCFHIVFSLLSTRLESSNIPVGHLQPLGSHRPAETDLVDETNEWPSPEEFWNRYVKPSRPLILRGAAKYSRAFTEWTDEFLSTKYGDLEVRLEGKKEKSSAIPIGAKGIGRDTIGNFVKNYHNNGSRAYIVSELPSPLYKYVSVIPPLTCGTFKDRLVEVDIWMSGGGTASILHKDAFNAINCLYNGTKQWKMIEYKYEDKIYKAWEPPQMIGGYSKINVNKVDLLKNPLVSEVPWSNLTIYAGDCLFLPKSYYHQVSSFGSHNLAVALLFSRFDHVDDLDFSDCNKTLHPTPLSEMDIDWKYTGHGNLSMGNTDVETVREAIKLFFGDKKTLTREEALEMGKMPLSPVEKEKKLYYVEFIRDNAEWWFDQLQEKGIMALKKVVSLTRDEMRKLTLASEGTDITNTEEYEYGYVGIETIRAILDDLVQKDVQIERSAFIDRYTKDADGTEKFATEFFNKLDSDADGLVSQEELKGNIKVALEPYIKWSSLPIDEQEGYDEKDKDNQVSENENEVGQDTTKHEEL
;
A
#
# COMPACT_ATOMS: atom_id res chain seq x y z
N MET A 1 -44.92 -44.64 -52.43
CA MET A 1 -44.18 -43.34 -52.37
C MET A 1 -44.02 -42.77 -50.97
N ASP A 2 -44.80 -43.19 -49.97
CA ASP A 2 -44.73 -42.59 -48.60
C ASP A 2 -43.63 -43.07 -47.65
N ARG A 3 -42.95 -44.14 -47.96
CA ARG A 3 -41.86 -44.64 -47.08
C ARG A 3 -40.48 -43.98 -47.36
N VAL A 4 -40.30 -43.49 -48.56
CA VAL A 4 -39.01 -42.85 -48.94
C VAL A 4 -38.93 -41.39 -48.43
N TYR A 5 -40.06 -40.71 -48.39
CA TYR A 5 -40.11 -39.33 -47.85
C TYR A 5 -39.91 -39.24 -46.33
N ARG A 6 -40.33 -40.26 -45.58
CA ARG A 6 -40.07 -40.26 -44.10
C ARG A 6 -38.63 -40.52 -43.72
N VAL A 7 -37.89 -41.23 -44.52
CA VAL A 7 -36.45 -41.49 -44.25
C VAL A 7 -35.60 -40.26 -44.59
N PHE A 8 -35.96 -39.52 -45.66
CA PHE A 8 -35.25 -38.26 -45.99
C PHE A 8 -35.54 -37.13 -45.00
N LEU A 9 -36.74 -37.04 -44.44
CA LEU A 9 -37.08 -36.02 -43.44
C LEU A 9 -36.36 -36.29 -42.11
N CYS A 10 -36.21 -37.54 -41.68
CA CYS A 10 -35.46 -37.91 -40.48
C CYS A 10 -33.97 -37.63 -40.63
N PHE A 11 -33.39 -37.84 -41.84
CA PHE A 11 -31.96 -37.55 -42.08
C PHE A 11 -31.67 -36.04 -42.09
N HIS A 12 -32.58 -35.24 -42.62
CA HIS A 12 -32.40 -33.77 -42.60
C HIS A 12 -32.55 -33.17 -41.20
N ILE A 13 -33.49 -33.69 -40.38
CA ILE A 13 -33.68 -33.21 -39.00
C ILE A 13 -32.50 -33.68 -38.12
N VAL A 14 -31.96 -34.87 -38.29
CA VAL A 14 -30.78 -35.34 -37.55
C VAL A 14 -29.51 -34.62 -37.99
N PHE A 15 -29.34 -34.28 -39.26
CA PHE A 15 -28.22 -33.46 -39.74
C PHE A 15 -28.33 -31.99 -39.31
N SER A 16 -29.53 -31.45 -39.23
CA SER A 16 -29.79 -30.09 -38.73
C SER A 16 -29.59 -30.03 -37.21
N LEU A 17 -29.88 -31.09 -36.45
CA LEU A 17 -29.66 -31.17 -35.01
C LEU A 17 -28.17 -31.51 -34.67
N LEU A 18 -27.42 -32.08 -35.60
CA LEU A 18 -25.99 -32.30 -35.45
C LEU A 18 -25.16 -31.09 -35.86
N SER A 19 -25.65 -30.27 -36.77
CA SER A 19 -24.96 -28.99 -37.14
C SER A 19 -25.16 -27.87 -36.13
N THR A 20 -26.12 -27.95 -35.22
CA THR A 20 -26.30 -27.00 -34.11
C THR A 20 -25.50 -27.39 -32.85
N ARG A 21 -24.65 -28.43 -32.89
CA ARG A 21 -23.86 -28.91 -31.77
C ARG A 21 -22.35 -28.67 -31.92
N LEU A 22 -21.91 -27.78 -32.76
CA LEU A 22 -20.51 -27.41 -32.91
C LEU A 22 -20.30 -25.91 -33.06
N GLU A 23 -21.03 -25.10 -32.30
CA GLU A 23 -20.40 -23.96 -31.71
C GLU A 23 -19.66 -24.48 -30.46
N SER A 24 -18.45 -24.97 -30.68
CA SER A 24 -17.51 -25.14 -29.59
C SER A 24 -17.42 -23.78 -28.92
N SER A 25 -17.86 -23.70 -27.70
CA SER A 25 -17.69 -22.51 -26.90
C SER A 25 -16.24 -22.06 -27.07
N ASN A 26 -16.00 -20.92 -27.75
CA ASN A 26 -14.71 -20.30 -27.88
C ASN A 26 -14.19 -19.76 -26.53
N ILE A 27 -14.36 -20.56 -25.48
CA ILE A 27 -13.87 -20.24 -24.14
C ILE A 27 -12.36 -20.40 -24.18
N PRO A 28 -11.59 -19.34 -23.96
CA PRO A 28 -10.13 -19.41 -23.95
C PRO A 28 -9.64 -20.42 -22.91
N VAL A 29 -8.58 -21.13 -23.24
CA VAL A 29 -7.92 -22.04 -22.28
C VAL A 29 -7.53 -21.25 -21.02
N GLY A 30 -7.87 -21.77 -19.85
CA GLY A 30 -7.59 -21.11 -18.57
C GLY A 30 -8.60 -20.03 -18.17
N HIS A 31 -9.69 -19.81 -18.94
CA HIS A 31 -10.75 -18.89 -18.53
C HIS A 31 -11.37 -19.30 -17.19
N LEU A 32 -11.54 -18.35 -16.27
CA LEU A 32 -11.98 -18.51 -14.88
C LEU A 32 -11.12 -19.50 -14.06
N GLN A 33 -9.88 -19.71 -14.46
CA GLN A 33 -8.87 -20.46 -13.72
C GLN A 33 -7.79 -19.53 -13.19
N PRO A 34 -6.94 -19.98 -12.24
CA PRO A 34 -5.83 -19.16 -11.75
C PRO A 34 -4.88 -18.71 -12.85
N LEU A 35 -4.25 -17.55 -12.63
CA LEU A 35 -3.17 -17.05 -13.47
C LEU A 35 -2.11 -18.16 -13.66
N GLY A 36 -1.73 -18.40 -14.91
CA GLY A 36 -0.86 -19.52 -15.28
C GLY A 36 -1.58 -20.68 -15.96
N SER A 37 -2.89 -20.81 -15.82
CA SER A 37 -3.67 -21.85 -16.52
C SER A 37 -3.77 -21.61 -18.02
N HIS A 38 -3.62 -20.36 -18.47
CA HIS A 38 -3.61 -19.97 -19.89
C HIS A 38 -2.18 -19.79 -20.45
N ARG A 39 -1.23 -19.43 -19.58
CA ARG A 39 0.19 -19.22 -19.93
C ARG A 39 1.06 -19.55 -18.72
N PRO A 40 2.07 -20.44 -18.86
CA PRO A 40 2.97 -20.76 -17.76
C PRO A 40 3.78 -19.53 -17.34
N ALA A 41 4.24 -19.52 -16.09
CA ALA A 41 5.16 -18.51 -15.59
C ALA A 41 6.52 -18.61 -16.30
N GLU A 42 7.15 -17.47 -16.53
CA GLU A 42 8.51 -17.38 -17.04
C GLU A 42 9.51 -17.43 -15.87
N THR A 43 10.64 -18.09 -16.07
CA THR A 43 11.62 -18.36 -15.01
C THR A 43 12.82 -17.42 -15.05
N ASP A 44 13.01 -16.68 -16.14
CA ASP A 44 14.15 -15.80 -16.39
C ASP A 44 13.87 -14.32 -16.10
N LEU A 45 12.69 -14.00 -15.55
CA LEU A 45 12.31 -12.62 -15.19
C LEU A 45 12.86 -12.17 -13.83
N VAL A 46 13.33 -13.10 -13.00
CA VAL A 46 13.82 -12.83 -11.64
C VAL A 46 15.17 -13.51 -11.45
N ASP A 47 16.16 -12.76 -10.99
CA ASP A 47 17.46 -13.32 -10.64
C ASP A 47 17.49 -13.83 -9.19
N GLU A 48 18.40 -14.76 -8.91
CA GLU A 48 18.61 -15.33 -7.59
C GLU A 48 20.11 -15.44 -7.29
N THR A 49 20.51 -15.05 -6.07
CA THR A 49 21.89 -15.14 -5.62
C THR A 49 22.00 -15.38 -4.12
N ASN A 50 23.11 -15.98 -3.69
CA ASN A 50 23.49 -16.14 -2.28
C ASN A 50 24.53 -15.07 -1.84
N GLU A 51 25.01 -14.28 -2.79
CA GLU A 51 26.07 -13.28 -2.56
C GLU A 51 25.47 -11.87 -2.66
N TRP A 52 26.08 -10.96 -1.93
CA TRP A 52 25.71 -9.55 -2.02
C TRP A 52 26.24 -8.96 -3.33
N PRO A 53 25.41 -8.39 -4.20
CA PRO A 53 25.91 -7.53 -5.27
C PRO A 53 26.61 -6.31 -4.66
N SER A 54 27.63 -5.78 -5.34
CA SER A 54 28.13 -4.47 -4.97
C SER A 54 27.04 -3.40 -5.12
N PRO A 55 27.12 -2.24 -4.43
CA PRO A 55 26.16 -1.15 -4.61
C PRO A 55 26.00 -0.71 -6.06
N GLU A 56 27.11 -0.62 -6.79
CA GLU A 56 27.10 -0.29 -8.23
C GLU A 56 26.44 -1.39 -9.08
N GLU A 57 26.74 -2.66 -8.79
CA GLU A 57 26.09 -3.80 -9.46
C GLU A 57 24.60 -3.84 -9.14
N PHE A 58 24.21 -3.60 -7.88
CA PHE A 58 22.82 -3.55 -7.45
C PHE A 58 22.06 -2.47 -8.19
N TRP A 59 22.66 -1.28 -8.34
CA TRP A 59 22.10 -0.20 -9.15
C TRP A 59 21.95 -0.59 -10.62
N ASN A 60 23.04 -0.98 -11.26
CA ASN A 60 23.07 -1.15 -12.72
C ASN A 60 22.29 -2.36 -13.21
N ARG A 61 22.23 -3.45 -12.42
CA ARG A 61 21.57 -4.70 -12.84
C ARG A 61 20.16 -4.86 -12.33
N TYR A 62 19.80 -4.21 -11.23
CA TYR A 62 18.54 -4.48 -10.55
C TYR A 62 17.68 -3.23 -10.37
N VAL A 63 18.17 -2.17 -9.74
CA VAL A 63 17.35 -0.99 -9.43
C VAL A 63 17.02 -0.19 -10.69
N LYS A 64 18.04 0.22 -11.45
CA LYS A 64 17.87 1.04 -12.66
C LYS A 64 16.99 0.36 -13.73
N PRO A 65 17.18 -0.93 -14.09
CA PRO A 65 16.33 -1.63 -15.05
C PRO A 65 15.05 -2.20 -14.44
N SER A 66 14.78 -1.99 -13.14
CA SER A 66 13.64 -2.56 -12.42
C SER A 66 13.56 -4.09 -12.52
N ARG A 67 14.67 -4.78 -12.25
CA ARG A 67 14.77 -6.23 -12.30
C ARG A 67 14.72 -6.83 -10.89
N PRO A 68 13.74 -7.69 -10.55
CA PRO A 68 13.66 -8.32 -9.24
C PRO A 68 14.85 -9.23 -8.95
N LEU A 69 15.22 -9.33 -7.66
CA LEU A 69 16.33 -10.17 -7.20
C LEU A 69 15.97 -10.88 -5.90
N ILE A 70 16.13 -12.21 -5.85
CA ILE A 70 16.05 -12.97 -4.61
C ILE A 70 17.46 -13.08 -4.02
N LEU A 71 17.60 -12.62 -2.78
CA LEU A 71 18.80 -12.74 -1.97
C LEU A 71 18.61 -13.87 -0.96
N ARG A 72 19.10 -15.06 -1.30
CA ARG A 72 18.95 -16.25 -0.46
C ARG A 72 19.75 -16.14 0.83
N GLY A 73 19.11 -16.42 1.93
CA GLY A 73 19.74 -16.38 3.25
C GLY A 73 19.99 -14.98 3.82
N ALA A 74 19.65 -13.92 3.09
CA ALA A 74 19.93 -12.53 3.47
C ALA A 74 19.23 -12.08 4.76
N ALA A 75 18.02 -12.53 5.02
CA ALA A 75 17.27 -12.18 6.22
C ALA A 75 17.88 -12.77 7.50
N LYS A 76 18.73 -13.80 7.40
CA LYS A 76 19.39 -14.45 8.54
C LYS A 76 20.40 -13.56 9.26
N TYR A 77 20.84 -12.48 8.62
CA TYR A 77 21.72 -11.49 9.24
C TYR A 77 21.00 -10.55 10.20
N SER A 78 19.67 -10.50 10.13
CA SER A 78 18.86 -9.76 11.11
C SER A 78 18.66 -10.59 12.38
N ARG A 79 18.88 -9.99 13.55
CA ARG A 79 18.57 -10.61 14.84
C ARG A 79 17.09 -10.98 14.95
N ALA A 80 16.21 -10.24 14.26
CA ALA A 80 14.80 -10.54 14.14
C ALA A 80 14.53 -11.98 13.68
N PHE A 81 15.38 -12.54 12.81
CA PHE A 81 15.22 -13.90 12.29
C PHE A 81 15.23 -14.98 13.39
N THR A 82 16.01 -14.77 14.45
CA THR A 82 16.13 -15.74 15.55
C THR A 82 15.45 -15.29 16.83
N GLU A 83 15.31 -13.99 17.07
CA GLU A 83 14.84 -13.46 18.35
C GLU A 83 13.34 -13.13 18.34
N TRP A 84 12.73 -12.83 17.19
CA TRP A 84 11.33 -12.42 17.13
C TRP A 84 10.39 -13.63 17.19
N THR A 85 10.22 -14.17 18.40
CA THR A 85 9.16 -15.12 18.73
C THR A 85 7.94 -14.37 19.23
N ASP A 86 6.78 -15.00 19.23
CA ASP A 86 5.55 -14.45 19.79
C ASP A 86 5.73 -14.05 21.26
N GLU A 87 6.40 -14.90 22.04
CA GLU A 87 6.71 -14.63 23.44
C GLU A 87 7.61 -13.40 23.58
N PHE A 88 8.66 -13.31 22.76
CA PHE A 88 9.58 -12.17 22.80
C PHE A 88 8.87 -10.86 22.44
N LEU A 89 8.12 -10.84 21.34
CA LEU A 89 7.42 -9.65 20.86
C LEU A 89 6.36 -9.21 21.86
N SER A 90 5.53 -10.13 22.35
CA SER A 90 4.44 -9.81 23.30
C SER A 90 4.96 -9.37 24.67
N THR A 91 6.06 -9.96 25.16
CA THR A 91 6.60 -9.64 26.49
C THR A 91 7.39 -8.32 26.48
N LYS A 92 8.18 -8.09 25.44
CA LYS A 92 9.15 -6.99 25.41
C LYS A 92 8.64 -5.74 24.70
N TYR A 93 7.74 -5.91 23.73
CA TYR A 93 7.21 -4.88 22.86
C TYR A 93 5.69 -4.93 22.72
N GLY A 94 5.05 -5.59 23.66
CA GLY A 94 3.61 -5.84 23.60
C GLY A 94 2.73 -4.61 23.73
N ASP A 95 3.26 -3.49 24.18
CA ASP A 95 2.58 -2.20 24.28
C ASP A 95 2.67 -1.36 22.99
N LEU A 96 3.58 -1.70 22.07
CA LEU A 96 3.69 -0.99 20.81
C LEU A 96 2.46 -1.25 19.95
N GLU A 97 1.98 -0.19 19.32
CA GLU A 97 0.81 -0.22 18.45
C GLU A 97 1.21 -0.48 17.01
N VAL A 98 0.39 -1.24 16.32
CA VAL A 98 0.53 -1.60 14.91
C VAL A 98 -0.82 -1.53 14.21
N ARG A 99 -0.79 -1.23 12.93
CA ARG A 99 -1.96 -1.24 12.07
C ARG A 99 -2.34 -2.66 11.66
N LEU A 100 -3.63 -2.90 11.51
CA LEU A 100 -4.19 -4.18 11.11
C LEU A 100 -4.92 -4.09 9.77
N GLU A 101 -4.82 -5.16 9.00
CA GLU A 101 -5.54 -5.37 7.75
C GLU A 101 -6.31 -6.69 7.75
N GLY A 102 -7.32 -6.79 6.88
CA GLY A 102 -8.07 -8.03 6.66
C GLY A 102 -7.23 -9.10 5.97
N LYS A 103 -7.26 -10.33 6.46
CA LYS A 103 -6.49 -11.49 5.92
C LYS A 103 -6.66 -11.74 4.42
N LYS A 104 -7.79 -11.34 3.87
CA LYS A 104 -8.04 -11.40 2.43
C LYS A 104 -8.54 -10.05 1.99
N GLU A 105 -7.77 -9.38 1.21
CA GLU A 105 -8.24 -8.22 0.50
C GLU A 105 -9.34 -8.66 -0.47
N LYS A 106 -10.42 -7.88 -0.51
CA LYS A 106 -11.52 -8.15 -1.44
C LYS A 106 -10.99 -7.91 -2.86
N SER A 107 -11.16 -8.89 -3.74
CA SER A 107 -10.56 -8.94 -5.07
C SER A 107 -11.14 -7.98 -6.11
N SER A 108 -12.11 -7.16 -5.76
CA SER A 108 -12.75 -6.24 -6.69
C SER A 108 -12.65 -4.83 -6.16
N ALA A 109 -11.92 -4.01 -6.89
CA ALA A 109 -11.95 -2.57 -6.79
C ALA A 109 -12.05 -2.04 -5.34
N ILE A 110 -11.05 -2.39 -4.52
CA ILE A 110 -10.86 -1.62 -3.29
C ILE A 110 -10.34 -0.27 -3.77
N PRO A 111 -11.10 0.80 -3.60
CA PRO A 111 -10.59 2.13 -3.90
C PRO A 111 -9.32 2.33 -3.07
N ILE A 112 -8.37 2.98 -3.64
CA ILE A 112 -7.24 3.52 -2.92
C ILE A 112 -7.80 4.33 -1.74
N GLY A 113 -7.29 4.09 -0.53
CA GLY A 113 -7.89 4.64 0.70
C GLY A 113 -9.02 3.78 1.29
N ALA A 114 -9.18 2.53 0.85
CA ALA A 114 -10.07 1.60 1.53
C ALA A 114 -9.60 1.36 2.96
N LYS A 115 -10.54 1.46 3.86
CA LYS A 115 -10.35 1.48 5.32
C LYS A 115 -9.77 0.17 5.84
N GLY A 116 -8.70 0.27 6.60
CA GLY A 116 -8.11 -0.84 7.36
C GLY A 116 -9.00 -1.26 8.54
N ILE A 117 -8.61 -2.33 9.25
CA ILE A 117 -9.35 -2.80 10.43
C ILE A 117 -8.98 -2.05 11.71
N GLY A 118 -8.15 -1.05 11.63
CA GLY A 118 -7.74 -0.23 12.76
C GLY A 118 -6.38 -0.61 13.33
N ARG A 119 -6.15 -0.27 14.59
CA ARG A 119 -4.91 -0.55 15.32
C ARG A 119 -5.12 -1.51 16.46
N ASP A 120 -4.05 -2.20 16.81
CA ASP A 120 -3.97 -3.00 18.04
C ASP A 120 -2.54 -2.94 18.58
N THR A 121 -2.36 -3.38 19.80
CA THR A 121 -1.03 -3.59 20.36
C THR A 121 -0.45 -4.93 19.89
N ILE A 122 0.88 -5.00 19.69
CA ILE A 122 1.56 -6.25 19.36
C ILE A 122 1.17 -7.36 20.34
N GLY A 123 1.13 -7.06 21.65
CA GLY A 123 0.79 -8.04 22.67
C GLY A 123 -0.63 -8.58 22.56
N ASN A 124 -1.60 -7.75 22.22
CA ASN A 124 -2.98 -8.19 22.02
C ASN A 124 -3.13 -8.96 20.70
N PHE A 125 -2.52 -8.48 19.64
CA PHE A 125 -2.49 -9.19 18.35
C PHE A 125 -1.93 -10.61 18.50
N VAL A 126 -0.76 -10.75 19.12
CA VAL A 126 -0.09 -12.05 19.33
C VAL A 126 -0.97 -13.04 20.10
N LYS A 127 -1.75 -12.58 21.07
CA LYS A 127 -2.69 -13.45 21.82
C LYS A 127 -3.82 -14.00 20.93
N ASN A 128 -4.19 -13.29 19.87
CA ASN A 128 -5.44 -13.51 19.17
C ASN A 128 -5.29 -13.98 17.70
N TYR A 129 -4.17 -13.74 17.04
CA TYR A 129 -4.04 -13.94 15.59
C TYR A 129 -4.06 -15.41 15.15
N HIS A 130 -3.84 -16.38 16.07
CA HIS A 130 -4.00 -17.81 15.84
C HIS A 130 -5.41 -18.34 16.11
N ASN A 131 -6.28 -17.54 16.70
CA ASN A 131 -7.63 -17.98 17.01
C ASN A 131 -8.40 -18.31 15.72
N ASN A 132 -9.17 -19.39 15.75
CA ASN A 132 -10.08 -19.73 14.66
C ASN A 132 -11.10 -18.59 14.49
N GLY A 133 -11.06 -17.93 13.32
CA GLY A 133 -11.91 -16.78 13.05
C GLY A 133 -11.17 -15.43 13.07
N SER A 134 -9.92 -15.36 13.53
CA SER A 134 -9.12 -14.14 13.38
C SER A 134 -8.96 -13.80 11.90
N ARG A 135 -9.44 -12.62 11.49
CA ARG A 135 -9.40 -12.13 10.11
C ARG A 135 -8.33 -11.08 9.89
N ALA A 136 -7.71 -10.62 10.97
CA ALA A 136 -6.69 -9.58 10.95
C ALA A 136 -5.28 -10.11 10.76
N TYR A 137 -4.43 -9.29 10.15
CA TYR A 137 -2.99 -9.44 10.16
C TYR A 137 -2.33 -8.06 10.25
N ILE A 138 -1.09 -8.01 10.75
CA ILE A 138 -0.33 -6.76 10.82
C ILE A 138 0.14 -6.38 9.42
N VAL A 139 -0.20 -5.16 9.01
CA VAL A 139 0.39 -4.40 7.90
C VAL A 139 0.61 -3.00 8.41
N SER A 140 1.82 -2.69 8.83
CA SER A 140 2.10 -1.49 9.61
C SER A 140 3.50 -0.97 9.33
N GLU A 141 3.70 0.32 9.52
CA GLU A 141 5.04 0.84 9.72
C GLU A 141 5.67 0.14 10.94
N LEU A 142 6.93 -0.27 10.81
CA LEU A 142 7.65 -0.96 11.89
C LEU A 142 7.95 0.02 13.03
N PRO A 143 7.51 -0.24 14.27
CA PRO A 143 7.89 0.59 15.39
C PRO A 143 9.41 0.70 15.59
N SER A 144 9.94 1.90 15.68
CA SER A 144 11.39 2.17 15.71
C SER A 144 12.16 1.53 16.88
N PRO A 145 11.55 1.22 18.05
CA PRO A 145 12.22 0.41 19.08
C PRO A 145 12.65 -0.99 18.60
N LEU A 146 12.06 -1.49 17.52
CA LEU A 146 12.38 -2.78 16.90
C LEU A 146 13.53 -2.71 15.88
N TYR A 147 13.95 -1.53 15.43
CA TYR A 147 14.96 -1.32 14.38
C TYR A 147 16.29 -2.02 14.67
N LYS A 148 16.72 -2.07 15.92
CA LYS A 148 17.99 -2.72 16.33
C LYS A 148 18.05 -4.23 16.08
N TYR A 149 16.92 -4.86 15.71
CA TYR A 149 16.86 -6.28 15.37
C TYR A 149 16.87 -6.54 13.86
N VAL A 150 16.65 -5.52 13.07
CA VAL A 150 16.61 -5.59 11.60
C VAL A 150 17.94 -5.13 11.05
N SER A 151 18.49 -5.85 10.09
CA SER A 151 19.71 -5.47 9.37
C SER A 151 19.37 -5.01 7.95
N VAL A 152 19.96 -3.90 7.56
CA VAL A 152 19.93 -3.40 6.18
C VAL A 152 20.95 -4.17 5.37
N ILE A 153 20.56 -4.58 4.14
CA ILE A 153 21.47 -5.28 3.24
C ILE A 153 22.64 -4.39 2.83
N PRO A 154 23.85 -4.94 2.68
CA PRO A 154 25.06 -4.17 2.42
C PRO A 154 24.97 -3.19 1.25
N PRO A 155 24.34 -3.51 0.09
CA PRO A 155 24.23 -2.56 -1.01
C PRO A 155 23.56 -1.23 -0.67
N LEU A 156 22.69 -1.20 0.35
CA LEU A 156 21.98 0.00 0.77
C LEU A 156 22.69 0.81 1.89
N THR A 157 23.88 0.40 2.33
CA THR A 157 24.51 0.98 3.53
C THR A 157 25.57 2.02 3.22
N CYS A 158 25.86 2.30 1.96
CA CYS A 158 26.87 3.28 1.52
C CYS A 158 26.48 3.96 0.21
N GLY A 159 27.26 4.94 -0.19
CA GLY A 159 27.02 5.75 -1.37
C GLY A 159 25.69 6.48 -1.30
N THR A 160 25.15 6.79 -2.45
CA THR A 160 23.84 7.45 -2.52
C THR A 160 22.73 6.65 -1.84
N PHE A 161 22.81 5.32 -1.79
CA PHE A 161 21.74 4.50 -1.20
C PHE A 161 21.54 4.71 0.31
N LYS A 162 22.61 4.99 1.07
CA LYS A 162 22.53 5.08 2.55
C LYS A 162 21.56 6.14 3.06
N ASP A 163 21.35 7.20 2.25
CA ASP A 163 20.50 8.33 2.60
C ASP A 163 19.16 8.28 1.85
N ARG A 164 18.73 7.09 1.43
CA ARG A 164 17.55 6.91 0.57
C ARG A 164 16.51 5.96 1.15
N LEU A 165 16.63 5.58 2.42
CA LEU A 165 15.56 4.82 3.09
C LEU A 165 14.41 5.76 3.42
N VAL A 166 13.21 5.39 2.97
CA VAL A 166 11.99 6.18 3.13
C VAL A 166 11.24 5.77 4.38
N GLU A 167 10.82 4.51 4.46
CA GLU A 167 10.10 3.94 5.60
C GLU A 167 10.38 2.44 5.70
N VAL A 168 9.96 1.83 6.79
CA VAL A 168 10.14 0.40 7.03
C VAL A 168 8.84 -0.19 7.56
N ASP A 169 8.38 -1.26 6.91
CA ASP A 169 7.12 -1.89 7.21
C ASP A 169 7.26 -3.30 7.75
N ILE A 170 6.28 -3.71 8.55
CA ILE A 170 6.16 -5.06 9.11
C ILE A 170 4.87 -5.73 8.64
N TRP A 171 4.97 -7.00 8.24
CA TRP A 171 3.85 -7.90 7.97
C TRP A 171 3.92 -9.10 8.88
N MET A 172 2.87 -9.34 9.69
CA MET A 172 2.80 -10.50 10.57
C MET A 172 1.41 -11.13 10.54
N SER A 173 1.34 -12.44 10.33
CA SER A 173 0.08 -13.17 10.24
C SER A 173 0.20 -14.63 10.67
N GLY A 174 -0.95 -15.27 10.93
CA GLY A 174 -1.07 -16.73 11.09
C GLY A 174 -1.09 -17.49 9.76
N GLY A 175 -0.63 -16.89 8.66
CA GLY A 175 -0.71 -17.45 7.32
C GLY A 175 -2.11 -17.37 6.70
N GLY A 176 -2.21 -17.79 5.44
CA GLY A 176 -3.47 -17.73 4.68
C GLY A 176 -3.87 -16.32 4.25
N THR A 177 -2.98 -15.34 4.38
CA THR A 177 -3.18 -13.99 3.86
C THR A 177 -2.84 -13.91 2.38
N ALA A 178 -3.55 -13.06 1.66
CA ALA A 178 -3.26 -12.78 0.25
C ALA A 178 -3.63 -11.34 -0.08
N SER A 179 -2.70 -10.65 -0.76
CA SER A 179 -2.99 -9.37 -1.39
C SER A 179 -3.70 -9.56 -2.73
N ILE A 180 -4.34 -8.50 -3.22
CA ILE A 180 -4.75 -8.40 -4.62
C ILE A 180 -3.54 -8.09 -5.51
N LEU A 181 -3.71 -8.10 -6.83
CA LEU A 181 -2.66 -7.68 -7.76
C LEU A 181 -2.53 -6.16 -7.72
N HIS A 182 -1.40 -5.65 -7.25
CA HIS A 182 -1.13 -4.23 -7.08
C HIS A 182 0.35 -3.90 -7.36
N LYS A 183 0.68 -2.64 -7.41
CA LYS A 183 2.06 -2.14 -7.46
C LYS A 183 2.30 -1.16 -6.32
N ASP A 184 3.47 -1.24 -5.73
CA ASP A 184 3.93 -0.30 -4.72
C ASP A 184 4.60 0.92 -5.34
N ALA A 185 4.60 2.00 -4.57
CA ALA A 185 5.23 3.25 -4.97
C ALA A 185 6.76 3.15 -5.01
N PHE A 186 7.36 2.44 -4.08
CA PHE A 186 8.80 2.44 -3.81
C PHE A 186 9.51 1.17 -4.27
N ASN A 187 10.84 1.25 -4.35
CA ASN A 187 11.69 0.08 -4.31
C ASN A 187 11.67 -0.51 -2.90
N ALA A 188 11.61 -1.83 -2.77
CA ALA A 188 11.56 -2.49 -1.48
C ALA A 188 12.51 -3.68 -1.38
N ILE A 189 13.11 -3.88 -0.19
CA ILE A 189 13.75 -5.14 0.19
C ILE A 189 12.85 -5.83 1.20
N ASN A 190 12.10 -6.82 0.76
CA ASN A 190 11.19 -7.59 1.62
C ASN A 190 11.92 -8.82 2.17
N CYS A 191 12.24 -8.82 3.46
CA CYS A 191 12.95 -9.89 4.16
C CYS A 191 11.97 -10.74 4.97
N LEU A 192 11.95 -12.05 4.72
CA LEU A 192 11.07 -13.00 5.38
C LEU A 192 11.77 -13.69 6.55
N TYR A 193 11.30 -13.45 7.76
CA TYR A 193 11.86 -14.04 8.98
C TYR A 193 11.20 -15.35 9.37
N ASN A 194 9.91 -15.52 9.04
CA ASN A 194 9.20 -16.79 9.30
C ASN A 194 8.14 -17.05 8.24
N GLY A 195 7.84 -18.32 7.98
CA GLY A 195 6.84 -18.76 7.01
C GLY A 195 7.38 -18.86 5.58
N THR A 196 6.45 -18.80 4.64
CA THR A 196 6.70 -18.85 3.19
C THR A 196 5.81 -17.83 2.49
N LYS A 197 6.35 -17.11 1.52
CA LYS A 197 5.57 -16.19 0.66
C LYS A 197 5.74 -16.57 -0.81
N GLN A 198 4.63 -16.68 -1.51
CA GLN A 198 4.59 -16.87 -2.95
C GLN A 198 4.18 -15.55 -3.60
N TRP A 199 4.88 -15.17 -4.64
CA TRP A 199 4.70 -13.93 -5.38
C TRP A 199 4.38 -14.22 -6.83
N LYS A 200 3.27 -13.69 -7.32
CA LYS A 200 2.99 -13.59 -8.75
C LYS A 200 3.33 -12.19 -9.18
N MET A 201 4.19 -12.04 -10.17
CA MET A 201 4.76 -10.74 -10.52
C MET A 201 4.62 -10.47 -12.01
N ILE A 202 4.31 -9.20 -12.34
CA ILE A 202 4.15 -8.70 -13.71
C ILE A 202 4.89 -7.38 -13.84
N GLU A 203 5.71 -7.26 -14.88
CA GLU A 203 6.48 -6.06 -15.14
C GLU A 203 5.57 -4.88 -15.49
N TYR A 204 5.90 -3.71 -14.97
CA TYR A 204 5.18 -2.46 -15.14
C TYR A 204 4.81 -2.10 -16.58
N LYS A 205 5.68 -2.40 -17.56
CA LYS A 205 5.41 -2.13 -18.97
C LYS A 205 4.13 -2.77 -19.53
N TYR A 206 3.56 -3.74 -18.83
CA TYR A 206 2.31 -4.42 -19.19
C TYR A 206 1.08 -3.87 -18.48
N GLU A 207 1.19 -2.75 -17.76
CA GLU A 207 0.08 -2.21 -16.95
C GLU A 207 -1.22 -1.98 -17.73
N ASP A 208 -1.14 -1.60 -19.01
CA ASP A 208 -2.32 -1.41 -19.87
C ASP A 208 -3.04 -2.73 -20.19
N LYS A 209 -2.32 -3.88 -20.10
CA LYS A 209 -2.86 -5.21 -20.38
C LYS A 209 -3.40 -5.92 -19.13
N ILE A 210 -3.18 -5.40 -17.95
CA ILE A 210 -3.66 -5.97 -16.68
C ILE A 210 -4.81 -5.19 -16.06
N TYR A 211 -5.42 -4.30 -16.82
CA TYR A 211 -6.66 -3.60 -16.45
C TYR A 211 -6.56 -2.92 -15.08
N LYS A 212 -5.69 -1.92 -14.98
CA LYS A 212 -5.57 -1.13 -13.75
C LYS A 212 -6.93 -0.58 -13.29
N ALA A 213 -7.16 -0.57 -11.99
CA ALA A 213 -8.44 -0.23 -11.40
C ALA A 213 -8.69 1.29 -11.46
N TRP A 214 -7.83 2.06 -10.85
CA TRP A 214 -7.88 3.50 -10.83
C TRP A 214 -6.56 4.04 -10.25
N GLU A 215 -6.09 5.12 -10.81
CA GLU A 215 -4.94 5.85 -10.30
C GLU A 215 -5.25 7.34 -10.39
N PRO A 216 -5.35 8.07 -9.28
CA PRO A 216 -5.37 9.53 -9.33
C PRO A 216 -4.08 10.05 -9.97
N PRO A 217 -4.09 11.24 -10.57
CA PRO A 217 -2.92 11.82 -11.23
C PRO A 217 -1.64 11.83 -10.40
N GLN A 218 -1.78 11.91 -9.07
CA GLN A 218 -0.66 12.02 -8.11
C GLN A 218 -0.24 10.69 -7.48
N MET A 219 -0.94 9.58 -7.77
CA MET A 219 -0.61 8.29 -7.18
C MET A 219 0.35 7.49 -8.01
N ILE A 220 1.39 7.01 -7.38
CA ILE A 220 2.42 6.16 -7.96
C ILE A 220 2.24 4.68 -7.66
N GLY A 221 1.45 4.32 -6.65
CA GLY A 221 0.90 2.98 -6.43
C GLY A 221 -0.29 2.66 -7.34
N GLY A 222 -0.94 1.55 -7.15
CA GLY A 222 -2.17 1.23 -7.86
C GLY A 222 -2.54 -0.25 -7.90
N TYR A 223 -3.79 -0.51 -8.28
CA TYR A 223 -4.37 -1.84 -8.28
C TYR A 223 -4.77 -2.30 -9.69
N SER A 224 -4.79 -3.61 -9.89
CA SER A 224 -5.34 -4.25 -11.08
C SER A 224 -6.75 -4.81 -10.79
N LYS A 225 -7.63 -4.74 -11.79
CA LYS A 225 -8.95 -5.39 -11.73
C LYS A 225 -8.89 -6.92 -11.90
N ILE A 226 -7.70 -7.47 -12.15
CA ILE A 226 -7.52 -8.90 -12.41
C ILE A 226 -7.54 -9.69 -11.10
N ASN A 227 -8.49 -10.60 -10.99
CA ASN A 227 -8.45 -11.64 -9.97
C ASN A 227 -7.50 -12.75 -10.42
N VAL A 228 -6.28 -12.77 -9.88
CA VAL A 228 -5.25 -13.76 -10.25
C VAL A 228 -5.60 -15.21 -9.85
N ASN A 229 -6.59 -15.42 -9.01
CA ASN A 229 -7.08 -16.75 -8.64
C ASN A 229 -8.23 -17.23 -9.53
N LYS A 230 -8.84 -16.32 -10.31
CA LYS A 230 -9.95 -16.61 -11.20
C LYS A 230 -9.95 -15.62 -12.37
N VAL A 231 -9.03 -15.82 -13.33
CA VAL A 231 -8.83 -14.89 -14.44
C VAL A 231 -9.96 -14.99 -15.45
N ASP A 232 -10.73 -13.93 -15.61
CA ASP A 232 -11.78 -13.85 -16.64
C ASP A 232 -11.16 -13.39 -17.96
N LEU A 233 -10.82 -14.35 -18.83
CA LEU A 233 -10.20 -14.10 -20.13
C LEU A 233 -11.18 -13.60 -21.18
N LEU A 234 -12.50 -13.69 -20.96
CA LEU A 234 -13.49 -13.10 -21.85
C LEU A 234 -13.63 -11.60 -21.57
N LYS A 235 -13.67 -11.23 -20.31
CA LYS A 235 -13.72 -9.82 -19.87
C LYS A 235 -12.34 -9.13 -20.05
N ASN A 236 -11.26 -9.86 -19.79
CA ASN A 236 -9.91 -9.33 -19.75
C ASN A 236 -8.96 -10.11 -20.69
N PRO A 237 -9.19 -10.12 -22.02
CA PRO A 237 -8.45 -10.97 -22.96
C PRO A 237 -6.95 -10.63 -23.07
N LEU A 238 -6.55 -9.37 -22.85
CA LEU A 238 -5.16 -8.95 -22.96
C LEU A 238 -4.23 -9.57 -21.92
N VAL A 239 -4.77 -10.07 -20.81
CA VAL A 239 -3.97 -10.78 -19.78
C VAL A 239 -3.29 -12.02 -20.34
N SER A 240 -3.89 -12.68 -21.34
CA SER A 240 -3.29 -13.85 -21.99
C SER A 240 -1.96 -13.56 -22.70
N GLU A 241 -1.68 -12.30 -23.03
CA GLU A 241 -0.45 -11.87 -23.69
C GLU A 241 0.66 -11.49 -22.70
N VAL A 242 0.34 -11.38 -21.40
CA VAL A 242 1.24 -10.80 -20.40
C VAL A 242 2.21 -11.86 -19.86
N PRO A 243 3.53 -11.67 -20.02
CA PRO A 243 4.52 -12.45 -19.30
C PRO A 243 4.42 -12.19 -17.80
N TRP A 244 4.59 -13.24 -17.01
CA TRP A 244 4.52 -13.16 -15.56
C TRP A 244 5.48 -14.15 -14.94
N SER A 245 5.92 -13.90 -13.71
CA SER A 245 6.75 -14.81 -12.93
C SER A 245 6.04 -15.26 -11.67
N ASN A 246 6.40 -16.47 -11.23
CA ASN A 246 5.95 -17.07 -9.98
C ASN A 246 7.18 -17.46 -9.17
N LEU A 247 7.39 -16.79 -8.05
CA LEU A 247 8.53 -17.05 -7.20
C LEU A 247 8.09 -17.36 -5.77
N THR A 248 8.96 -18.04 -5.03
CA THR A 248 8.74 -18.35 -3.63
C THR A 248 9.97 -17.96 -2.83
N ILE A 249 9.76 -17.20 -1.76
CA ILE A 249 10.78 -16.93 -0.74
C ILE A 249 10.42 -17.69 0.54
N TYR A 250 11.45 -18.16 1.21
CA TYR A 250 11.36 -18.90 2.45
C TYR A 250 11.96 -18.10 3.60
N ALA A 251 11.64 -18.49 4.83
CA ALA A 251 12.25 -17.90 6.00
C ALA A 251 13.79 -17.85 5.87
N GLY A 252 14.36 -16.67 6.00
CA GLY A 252 15.78 -16.40 5.78
C GLY A 252 16.11 -15.70 4.47
N ASP A 253 15.19 -15.60 3.52
CA ASP A 253 15.41 -14.94 2.23
C ASP A 253 14.93 -13.48 2.24
N CYS A 254 15.52 -12.65 1.38
CA CYS A 254 15.00 -11.33 1.04
C CYS A 254 14.69 -11.26 -0.46
N LEU A 255 13.68 -10.48 -0.82
CA LEU A 255 13.32 -10.15 -2.21
C LEU A 255 13.51 -8.65 -2.43
N PHE A 256 14.30 -8.28 -3.42
CA PHE A 256 14.23 -6.95 -4.00
C PHE A 256 13.02 -6.89 -4.93
N LEU A 257 12.06 -6.06 -4.57
CA LEU A 257 10.88 -5.71 -5.33
C LEU A 257 11.08 -4.32 -5.93
N PRO A 258 11.21 -4.20 -7.25
CA PRO A 258 11.33 -2.89 -7.89
C PRO A 258 10.04 -2.07 -7.78
N LYS A 259 10.17 -0.75 -7.68
CA LYS A 259 9.03 0.18 -7.74
C LYS A 259 8.13 -0.13 -8.94
N SER A 260 6.85 0.08 -8.76
CA SER A 260 5.83 -0.08 -9.81
C SER A 260 5.74 -1.48 -10.42
N TYR A 261 6.42 -2.48 -9.87
CA TYR A 261 6.30 -3.87 -10.30
C TYR A 261 4.99 -4.46 -9.77
N TYR A 262 4.09 -4.87 -10.64
CA TYR A 262 2.81 -5.46 -10.20
C TYR A 262 3.03 -6.81 -9.56
N HIS A 263 2.44 -7.01 -8.39
CA HIS A 263 2.58 -8.26 -7.66
C HIS A 263 1.33 -8.61 -6.86
N GLN A 264 1.16 -9.91 -6.64
CA GLN A 264 0.21 -10.51 -5.72
C GLN A 264 0.96 -11.45 -4.80
N VAL A 265 0.77 -11.30 -3.50
CA VAL A 265 1.48 -12.10 -2.49
C VAL A 265 0.51 -13.03 -1.78
N SER A 266 0.90 -14.29 -1.61
CA SER A 266 0.21 -15.23 -0.75
C SER A 266 1.15 -15.72 0.35
N SER A 267 0.70 -15.69 1.60
CA SER A 267 1.48 -16.10 2.76
C SER A 267 1.03 -17.46 3.27
N PHE A 268 2.00 -18.34 3.57
CA PHE A 268 1.76 -19.70 4.01
C PHE A 268 2.49 -19.99 5.33
N GLY A 269 2.04 -21.03 6.02
CA GLY A 269 2.53 -21.43 7.33
C GLY A 269 1.58 -20.98 8.44
N SER A 270 1.89 -21.39 9.68
CA SER A 270 1.12 -20.98 10.87
C SER A 270 1.63 -19.69 11.50
N HIS A 271 2.79 -19.23 11.11
CA HIS A 271 3.42 -17.96 11.48
C HIS A 271 4.12 -17.41 10.25
N ASN A 272 3.81 -16.20 9.87
CA ASN A 272 4.42 -15.52 8.73
C ASN A 272 4.82 -14.12 9.17
N LEU A 273 6.12 -13.81 9.11
CA LEU A 273 6.69 -12.57 9.60
C LEU A 273 7.73 -12.03 8.62
N ALA A 274 7.51 -10.83 8.13
CA ALA A 274 8.40 -10.16 7.18
C ALA A 274 8.56 -8.68 7.52
N VAL A 275 9.69 -8.11 7.12
CA VAL A 275 9.95 -6.66 7.14
C VAL A 275 10.37 -6.24 5.76
N ALA A 276 9.84 -5.12 5.27
CA ALA A 276 10.28 -4.46 4.05
C ALA A 276 10.96 -3.13 4.37
N LEU A 277 12.11 -2.93 3.77
CA LEU A 277 12.85 -1.69 3.77
C LEU A 277 12.50 -0.96 2.47
N LEU A 278 11.74 0.12 2.56
CA LEU A 278 11.34 0.92 1.41
C LEU A 278 12.38 2.01 1.16
N PHE A 279 12.80 2.17 -0.08
CA PHE A 279 13.79 3.15 -0.44
C PHE A 279 13.45 3.87 -1.75
N SER A 280 14.14 4.97 -1.98
CA SER A 280 13.90 5.93 -3.07
C SER A 280 13.56 5.28 -4.40
N ARG A 281 12.72 5.97 -5.14
CA ARG A 281 12.31 5.59 -6.50
C ARG A 281 13.40 5.81 -7.55
N PHE A 282 14.26 6.81 -7.35
CA PHE A 282 15.28 7.24 -8.33
C PHE A 282 14.72 7.58 -9.71
N ASP A 283 13.53 8.18 -9.78
CA ASP A 283 12.86 8.47 -11.07
C ASP A 283 13.62 9.47 -11.95
N HIS A 284 14.50 10.29 -11.36
CA HIS A 284 15.20 11.37 -12.03
C HIS A 284 16.72 11.32 -11.85
N VAL A 285 17.22 10.18 -11.43
CA VAL A 285 18.63 9.98 -11.12
C VAL A 285 19.22 8.98 -12.10
N ASP A 286 20.18 9.41 -12.91
CA ASP A 286 20.84 8.53 -13.89
C ASP A 286 22.10 7.88 -13.33
N ASP A 287 22.83 8.59 -12.46
CA ASP A 287 24.09 8.16 -11.89
C ASP A 287 24.09 8.32 -10.36
N LEU A 288 24.55 7.29 -9.66
CA LEU A 288 24.73 7.30 -8.22
C LEU A 288 26.20 7.40 -7.86
N ASP A 289 26.50 8.03 -6.71
CA ASP A 289 27.84 8.07 -6.15
C ASP A 289 28.04 6.87 -5.22
N PHE A 290 29.12 6.11 -5.45
CA PHE A 290 29.55 4.96 -4.66
C PHE A 290 30.97 5.14 -4.11
N SER A 291 31.51 6.36 -4.14
CA SER A 291 32.90 6.65 -3.80
C SER A 291 33.26 6.33 -2.35
N ASP A 292 32.29 6.37 -1.42
CA ASP A 292 32.45 6.02 -0.01
C ASP A 292 32.19 4.55 0.31
N CYS A 293 31.84 3.73 -0.70
CA CYS A 293 31.58 2.31 -0.49
C CYS A 293 32.87 1.51 -0.34
N ASN A 294 33.04 0.87 0.81
CA ASN A 294 34.15 -0.03 1.06
C ASN A 294 34.04 -1.31 0.24
N LYS A 295 35.19 -1.93 -0.08
CA LYS A 295 35.22 -3.23 -0.78
C LYS A 295 34.61 -4.36 0.05
N THR A 296 34.61 -4.25 1.38
CA THR A 296 33.99 -5.23 2.28
C THR A 296 32.66 -4.68 2.75
N LEU A 297 31.61 -5.32 2.29
CA LEU A 297 30.23 -4.94 2.61
C LEU A 297 29.73 -5.77 3.79
N HIS A 298 29.15 -5.12 4.77
CA HIS A 298 28.53 -5.75 5.93
C HIS A 298 27.10 -5.27 6.14
N PRO A 299 26.17 -6.17 6.55
CA PRO A 299 24.85 -5.76 7.00
C PRO A 299 24.96 -4.78 8.17
N THR A 300 24.21 -3.69 8.11
CA THR A 300 24.21 -2.64 9.13
C THR A 300 22.88 -2.67 9.89
N PRO A 301 22.87 -2.55 11.24
CA PRO A 301 21.62 -2.42 11.97
C PRO A 301 20.77 -1.25 11.47
N LEU A 302 19.47 -1.48 11.27
CA LEU A 302 18.56 -0.43 10.82
C LEU A 302 18.54 0.78 11.76
N SER A 303 18.78 0.56 13.06
CA SER A 303 18.90 1.64 14.05
C SER A 303 20.07 2.60 13.85
N GLU A 304 21.03 2.24 13.00
CA GLU A 304 22.19 3.07 12.63
C GLU A 304 21.98 3.81 11.30
N MET A 305 20.85 3.55 10.61
CA MET A 305 20.51 4.17 9.33
C MET A 305 19.63 5.39 9.52
N ASP A 306 19.77 6.36 8.62
CA ASP A 306 18.83 7.47 8.53
C ASP A 306 17.65 7.08 7.66
N ILE A 307 16.44 7.20 8.21
CA ILE A 307 15.16 6.86 7.56
C ILE A 307 14.31 8.10 7.58
N ASP A 308 13.65 8.42 6.46
CA ASP A 308 12.84 9.64 6.36
C ASP A 308 11.71 9.66 7.37
N TRP A 309 10.95 8.59 7.44
CA TRP A 309 9.77 8.48 8.29
C TRP A 309 9.97 7.36 9.30
N LYS A 310 9.73 7.67 10.57
CA LYS A 310 9.94 6.75 11.68
C LYS A 310 8.75 6.77 12.62
N TYR A 311 8.10 5.65 12.71
CA TYR A 311 7.03 5.43 13.67
C TYR A 311 7.58 4.94 15.01
N THR A 312 7.14 5.56 16.11
CA THR A 312 7.65 5.21 17.45
C THR A 312 6.92 4.04 18.10
N GLY A 313 5.83 3.58 17.51
CA GLY A 313 4.93 2.59 18.10
C GLY A 313 3.75 3.21 18.87
N HIS A 314 3.66 4.53 18.88
CA HIS A 314 2.56 5.30 19.46
C HIS A 314 2.40 6.62 18.70
N GLY A 315 1.19 7.19 18.71
CA GLY A 315 0.90 8.43 18.00
C GLY A 315 0.56 8.21 16.53
N ASN A 316 0.86 9.16 15.67
CA ASN A 316 0.51 9.10 14.26
C ASN A 316 1.26 7.95 13.58
N LEU A 317 0.51 7.11 12.91
CA LEU A 317 1.01 6.05 12.06
C LEU A 317 0.58 6.35 10.64
N SER A 318 1.51 6.29 9.72
CA SER A 318 1.26 6.47 8.30
C SER A 318 2.05 5.43 7.51
N MET A 319 1.62 5.15 6.29
CA MET A 319 2.32 4.26 5.36
C MET A 319 2.26 4.86 3.96
N GLY A 320 3.28 4.58 3.15
CA GLY A 320 3.37 5.14 1.80
C GLY A 320 3.77 6.61 1.82
N ASN A 321 4.57 7.01 2.79
CA ASN A 321 5.03 8.39 2.96
C ASN A 321 5.88 8.85 1.78
N THR A 322 5.87 10.14 1.50
CA THR A 322 6.59 10.71 0.36
C THR A 322 8.10 10.64 0.54
N ASP A 323 8.80 10.24 -0.51
CA ASP A 323 10.27 10.25 -0.60
C ASP A 323 10.77 11.69 -0.71
N VAL A 324 11.41 12.18 0.34
CA VAL A 324 11.88 13.57 0.44
C VAL A 324 12.92 13.93 -0.62
N GLU A 325 13.72 12.96 -1.05
CA GLU A 325 14.72 13.20 -2.08
C GLU A 325 14.08 13.22 -3.48
N THR A 326 13.02 12.47 -3.72
CA THR A 326 12.22 12.59 -4.95
C THR A 326 11.55 13.98 -5.04
N VAL A 327 11.07 14.51 -3.93
CA VAL A 327 10.56 15.91 -3.87
C VAL A 327 11.67 16.90 -4.19
N ARG A 328 12.86 16.75 -3.58
CA ARG A 328 14.03 17.60 -3.89
C ARG A 328 14.36 17.59 -5.38
N GLU A 329 14.42 16.40 -5.98
CA GLU A 329 14.69 16.27 -7.42
C GLU A 329 13.59 16.92 -8.28
N ALA A 330 12.33 16.77 -7.89
CA ALA A 330 11.22 17.44 -8.57
C ALA A 330 11.31 18.97 -8.51
N ILE A 331 11.69 19.52 -7.33
CA ILE A 331 11.94 20.97 -7.19
C ILE A 331 13.12 21.38 -8.09
N LYS A 332 14.20 20.60 -8.16
CA LYS A 332 15.32 20.91 -9.07
C LYS A 332 14.88 20.93 -10.54
N LEU A 333 14.05 19.98 -10.96
CA LEU A 333 13.47 19.95 -12.30
C LEU A 333 12.54 21.13 -12.57
N PHE A 334 11.82 21.60 -11.56
CA PHE A 334 10.97 22.78 -11.66
C PHE A 334 11.76 24.05 -12.06
N PHE A 335 13.03 24.17 -11.72
CA PHE A 335 13.87 25.28 -12.17
C PHE A 335 14.17 25.24 -13.69
N GLY A 336 14.05 24.10 -14.36
CA GLY A 336 14.52 23.92 -15.73
C GLY A 336 15.99 24.31 -15.86
N ASP A 337 16.30 25.18 -16.84
CA ASP A 337 17.68 25.68 -17.06
C ASP A 337 18.05 26.87 -16.17
N LYS A 338 17.12 27.37 -15.36
CA LYS A 338 17.33 28.55 -14.52
C LYS A 338 18.03 28.17 -13.20
N LYS A 339 18.82 29.08 -12.68
CA LYS A 339 19.50 28.98 -11.38
C LYS A 339 18.76 29.70 -10.25
N THR A 340 17.91 30.65 -10.64
CA THR A 340 17.09 31.45 -9.76
C THR A 340 15.75 31.71 -10.40
N LEU A 341 14.71 31.88 -9.57
CA LEU A 341 13.36 32.25 -10.01
C LEU A 341 12.88 33.44 -9.17
N THR A 342 12.31 34.44 -9.83
CA THR A 342 11.45 35.44 -9.17
C THR A 342 10.07 34.81 -8.91
N ARG A 343 9.22 35.50 -8.14
CA ARG A 343 7.85 35.04 -7.87
C ARG A 343 7.05 34.90 -9.17
N GLU A 344 7.15 35.89 -10.05
CA GLU A 344 6.44 35.87 -11.34
C GLU A 344 6.89 34.68 -12.19
N GLU A 345 8.20 34.45 -12.28
CA GLU A 345 8.75 33.31 -13.03
C GLU A 345 8.30 31.97 -12.45
N ALA A 346 8.31 31.79 -11.11
CA ALA A 346 7.85 30.58 -10.46
C ALA A 346 6.37 30.32 -10.75
N LEU A 347 5.52 31.34 -10.66
CA LEU A 347 4.09 31.22 -10.98
C LEU A 347 3.83 30.94 -12.46
N GLU A 348 4.65 31.46 -13.37
CA GLU A 348 4.56 31.14 -14.81
C GLU A 348 4.94 29.68 -15.06
N MET A 349 6.02 29.20 -14.44
CA MET A 349 6.43 27.79 -14.54
C MET A 349 5.40 26.85 -13.93
N GLY A 350 4.74 27.26 -12.86
CA GLY A 350 3.63 26.51 -12.26
C GLY A 350 2.44 26.30 -13.20
N LYS A 351 2.20 27.21 -14.12
CA LYS A 351 1.14 27.10 -15.13
C LYS A 351 1.49 26.23 -16.33
N MET A 352 2.77 25.85 -16.48
CA MET A 352 3.21 25.02 -17.61
C MET A 352 2.72 23.59 -17.46
N PRO A 353 2.02 23.02 -18.43
CA PRO A 353 1.69 21.61 -18.40
C PRO A 353 2.96 20.77 -18.49
N LEU A 354 2.91 19.53 -18.02
CA LEU A 354 3.98 18.56 -18.26
C LEU A 354 4.25 18.42 -19.75
N SER A 355 5.53 18.48 -20.14
CA SER A 355 5.96 18.20 -21.51
C SER A 355 5.64 16.75 -21.90
N PRO A 356 5.62 16.39 -23.18
CA PRO A 356 5.42 15.01 -23.60
C PRO A 356 6.41 14.02 -22.95
N VAL A 357 7.67 14.42 -22.78
CA VAL A 357 8.72 13.60 -22.16
C VAL A 357 8.46 13.43 -20.66
N GLU A 358 8.04 14.50 -19.97
CA GLU A 358 7.69 14.43 -18.55
C GLU A 358 6.45 13.55 -18.32
N LYS A 359 5.46 13.61 -19.21
CA LYS A 359 4.28 12.73 -19.18
C LYS A 359 4.65 11.27 -19.44
N GLU A 360 5.51 11.02 -20.44
CA GLU A 360 6.02 9.68 -20.74
C GLU A 360 6.78 9.10 -19.54
N LYS A 361 7.60 9.92 -18.88
CA LYS A 361 8.34 9.55 -17.66
C LYS A 361 7.47 9.53 -16.40
N LYS A 362 6.20 9.91 -16.49
CA LYS A 362 5.24 9.97 -15.37
C LYS A 362 5.78 10.76 -14.17
N LEU A 363 6.24 11.99 -14.42
CA LEU A 363 6.86 12.87 -13.42
C LEU A 363 5.80 13.55 -12.53
N TYR A 364 5.00 12.79 -11.81
CA TYR A 364 3.90 13.28 -10.98
C TYR A 364 4.33 14.29 -9.92
N TYR A 365 5.52 14.10 -9.33
CA TYR A 365 6.04 15.06 -8.34
C TYR A 365 6.39 16.41 -8.95
N VAL A 366 6.79 16.47 -10.22
CA VAL A 366 7.01 17.76 -10.91
C VAL A 366 5.68 18.48 -11.12
N GLU A 367 4.61 17.76 -11.44
CA GLU A 367 3.26 18.31 -11.52
C GLU A 367 2.81 18.84 -10.15
N PHE A 368 3.00 18.07 -9.09
CA PHE A 368 2.72 18.51 -7.71
C PHE A 368 3.48 19.79 -7.32
N ILE A 369 4.78 19.92 -7.67
CA ILE A 369 5.55 21.13 -7.43
C ILE A 369 4.99 22.31 -8.23
N ARG A 370 4.58 22.10 -9.49
CA ARG A 370 3.96 23.12 -10.34
C ARG A 370 2.63 23.61 -9.79
N ASP A 371 1.77 22.70 -9.41
CA ASP A 371 0.44 23.01 -8.87
C ASP A 371 0.52 23.82 -7.56
N ASN A 372 1.62 23.66 -6.82
CA ASN A 372 1.89 24.35 -5.57
C ASN A 372 3.05 25.37 -5.67
N ALA A 373 3.33 25.89 -6.87
CA ALA A 373 4.50 26.74 -7.14
C ALA A 373 4.60 27.97 -6.25
N GLU A 374 3.47 28.60 -5.90
CA GLU A 374 3.43 29.76 -5.00
C GLU A 374 3.89 29.39 -3.60
N TRP A 375 3.37 28.29 -3.06
CA TRP A 375 3.75 27.80 -1.74
C TRP A 375 5.24 27.44 -1.68
N TRP A 376 5.75 26.70 -2.66
CA TRP A 376 7.17 26.34 -2.74
C TRP A 376 8.07 27.57 -2.85
N PHE A 377 7.66 28.57 -3.64
CA PHE A 377 8.39 29.83 -3.72
C PHE A 377 8.47 30.50 -2.36
N ASP A 378 7.35 30.62 -1.64
CA ASP A 378 7.29 31.29 -0.34
C ASP A 378 8.16 30.60 0.71
N GLN A 379 8.24 29.25 0.70
CA GLN A 379 9.10 28.49 1.62
C GLN A 379 10.61 28.61 1.29
N LEU A 380 10.95 28.71 0.02
CA LEU A 380 12.33 28.58 -0.45
C LEU A 380 12.98 29.92 -0.83
N GLN A 381 12.22 30.99 -0.93
CA GLN A 381 12.76 32.30 -1.32
C GLN A 381 13.62 32.93 -0.23
N GLU A 382 14.60 33.72 -0.68
CA GLU A 382 15.37 34.67 0.12
C GLU A 382 15.40 36.02 -0.61
N LYS A 383 14.97 37.09 0.05
CA LYS A 383 14.91 38.42 -0.54
C LYS A 383 14.14 38.51 -1.87
N GLY A 384 13.06 37.72 -1.99
CA GLY A 384 12.21 37.67 -3.18
C GLY A 384 12.73 36.84 -4.34
N ILE A 385 13.74 36.01 -4.11
CA ILE A 385 14.34 35.12 -5.11
C ILE A 385 14.41 33.69 -4.54
N MET A 386 13.90 32.71 -5.28
CA MET A 386 14.11 31.29 -5.02
C MET A 386 15.37 30.83 -5.79
N ALA A 387 16.32 30.23 -5.08
CA ALA A 387 17.62 29.84 -5.66
C ALA A 387 17.82 28.32 -5.62
N LEU A 388 18.18 27.72 -6.78
CA LEU A 388 18.48 26.30 -6.90
C LEU A 388 19.57 25.85 -5.91
N LYS A 389 20.58 26.70 -5.70
CA LYS A 389 21.68 26.42 -4.74
C LYS A 389 21.12 26.17 -3.33
N LYS A 390 20.10 26.92 -2.90
CA LYS A 390 19.46 26.72 -1.59
C LYS A 390 18.81 25.34 -1.50
N VAL A 391 18.04 24.95 -2.51
CA VAL A 391 17.38 23.63 -2.57
C VAL A 391 18.40 22.48 -2.46
N VAL A 392 19.51 22.59 -3.19
CA VAL A 392 20.59 21.61 -3.15
C VAL A 392 21.28 21.55 -1.79
N SER A 393 21.38 22.70 -1.08
CA SER A 393 22.06 22.77 0.22
C SER A 393 21.18 22.45 1.43
N LEU A 394 19.87 22.27 1.25
CA LEU A 394 18.98 21.85 2.35
C LEU A 394 19.42 20.49 2.90
N THR A 395 19.47 20.40 4.21
CA THR A 395 19.65 19.12 4.88
C THR A 395 18.46 18.20 4.64
N ARG A 396 18.64 16.92 4.87
CA ARG A 396 17.53 15.94 4.76
C ARG A 396 16.41 16.26 5.76
N ASP A 397 16.75 16.69 6.98
CA ASP A 397 15.76 17.12 7.98
C ASP A 397 14.96 18.37 7.56
N GLU A 398 15.60 19.32 6.91
CA GLU A 398 14.90 20.49 6.36
C GLU A 398 13.96 20.08 5.23
N MET A 399 14.39 19.17 4.37
CA MET A 399 13.53 18.61 3.31
C MET A 399 12.34 17.82 3.89
N ARG A 400 12.55 16.99 4.93
CA ARG A 400 11.43 16.29 5.61
C ARG A 400 10.38 17.26 6.13
N LYS A 401 10.80 18.33 6.79
CA LYS A 401 9.89 19.38 7.29
C LYS A 401 9.12 20.07 6.17
N LEU A 402 9.79 20.38 5.07
CA LEU A 402 9.14 21.00 3.91
C LEU A 402 8.17 20.05 3.23
N THR A 403 8.56 18.78 3.04
CA THR A 403 7.70 17.75 2.45
C THR A 403 6.45 17.55 3.31
N LEU A 404 6.61 17.38 4.61
CA LEU A 404 5.48 17.23 5.53
C LEU A 404 4.54 18.44 5.50
N ALA A 405 5.10 19.65 5.43
CA ALA A 405 4.30 20.88 5.38
C ALA A 405 3.59 21.08 4.03
N SER A 406 4.17 20.56 2.92
CA SER A 406 3.60 20.71 1.57
C SER A 406 2.38 19.80 1.33
N GLU A 407 2.36 18.64 1.92
CA GLU A 407 1.32 17.63 1.70
C GLU A 407 0.15 17.76 2.67
N GLY A 408 0.33 18.51 3.75
CA GLY A 408 -0.60 18.48 4.86
C GLY A 408 -0.58 17.09 5.51
N THR A 409 -1.70 16.44 5.56
CA THR A 409 -1.79 14.98 5.80
C THR A 409 -1.79 14.28 4.45
N ASP A 410 -0.83 13.40 4.19
CA ASP A 410 -0.88 12.54 3.01
C ASP A 410 -2.23 11.81 2.99
N ILE A 411 -3.00 12.00 1.93
CA ILE A 411 -4.32 11.39 1.76
C ILE A 411 -4.24 9.86 1.72
N THR A 412 -3.07 9.31 1.34
CA THR A 412 -2.84 7.86 1.38
C THR A 412 -2.58 7.37 2.80
N ASN A 413 -2.23 8.26 3.71
CA ASN A 413 -1.95 7.96 5.11
C ASN A 413 -3.15 8.24 6.03
N THR A 414 -4.12 9.02 5.58
CA THR A 414 -5.42 9.10 6.24
C THR A 414 -6.20 7.81 5.95
N GLU A 415 -5.66 6.70 6.35
CA GLU A 415 -6.49 5.54 6.55
C GLU A 415 -7.37 5.83 7.73
N GLU A 416 -8.50 6.38 7.43
CA GLU A 416 -9.62 6.40 8.34
C GLU A 416 -10.04 4.97 8.57
N TYR A 417 -9.64 4.45 9.69
CA TYR A 417 -10.12 3.16 10.16
C TYR A 417 -11.55 3.36 10.62
N GLU A 418 -12.48 2.83 9.85
CA GLU A 418 -13.86 2.91 10.23
C GLU A 418 -14.17 2.00 11.36
N TYR A 419 -14.69 2.65 12.34
CA TYR A 419 -15.34 1.98 13.41
C TYR A 419 -16.61 2.74 13.74
N GLY A 420 -17.71 2.26 13.21
CA GLY A 420 -18.95 3.00 13.30
C GLY A 420 -18.81 4.43 12.77
N TYR A 421 -18.25 4.60 11.59
CA TYR A 421 -18.00 5.86 10.88
C TYR A 421 -16.83 6.72 11.37
N VAL A 422 -16.22 6.41 12.49
CA VAL A 422 -15.07 7.18 12.99
C VAL A 422 -13.86 6.30 13.14
N GLY A 423 -12.78 6.62 12.45
CA GLY A 423 -11.51 5.95 12.54
C GLY A 423 -10.89 6.02 13.93
N ILE A 424 -10.18 4.98 14.33
CA ILE A 424 -9.49 4.94 15.64
C ILE A 424 -8.54 6.13 15.78
N GLU A 425 -7.86 6.52 14.70
CA GLU A 425 -6.97 7.67 14.69
C GLU A 425 -7.72 8.99 14.91
N THR A 426 -8.89 9.14 14.31
CA THR A 426 -9.75 10.30 14.52
C THR A 426 -10.23 10.36 15.96
N ILE A 427 -10.61 9.21 16.55
CA ILE A 427 -10.96 9.13 17.98
C ILE A 427 -9.77 9.58 18.84
N ARG A 428 -8.56 9.09 18.57
CA ARG A 428 -7.34 9.47 19.29
C ARG A 428 -7.05 10.97 19.16
N ALA A 429 -7.13 11.50 17.94
CA ALA A 429 -6.91 12.93 17.70
C ALA A 429 -7.92 13.81 18.48
N ILE A 430 -9.20 13.40 18.54
CA ILE A 430 -10.21 14.08 19.33
C ILE A 430 -9.85 14.05 20.82
N LEU A 431 -9.46 12.89 21.34
CA LEU A 431 -9.10 12.73 22.75
C LEU A 431 -7.85 13.56 23.09
N ASP A 432 -6.82 13.51 22.26
CA ASP A 432 -5.58 14.27 22.44
C ASP A 432 -5.84 15.79 22.43
N ASP A 433 -6.68 16.30 21.51
CA ASP A 433 -7.05 17.71 21.46
C ASP A 433 -7.85 18.15 22.69
N LEU A 434 -8.76 17.30 23.16
CA LEU A 434 -9.55 17.60 24.36
C LEU A 434 -8.68 17.59 25.62
N VAL A 435 -7.77 16.64 25.76
CA VAL A 435 -6.84 16.55 26.90
C VAL A 435 -5.85 17.73 26.95
N GLN A 436 -5.45 18.26 25.79
CA GLN A 436 -4.59 19.45 25.74
C GLN A 436 -5.29 20.73 26.20
N LYS A 437 -6.61 20.80 26.05
CA LYS A 437 -7.41 21.97 26.41
C LYS A 437 -7.85 21.95 27.87
N ASP A 438 -8.20 20.76 28.37
CA ASP A 438 -8.74 20.58 29.71
C ASP A 438 -8.10 19.38 30.41
N VAL A 439 -8.00 19.45 31.74
CA VAL A 439 -7.42 18.37 32.56
C VAL A 439 -8.29 17.10 32.54
N GLN A 440 -9.57 17.25 32.20
CA GLN A 440 -10.57 16.18 32.12
C GLN A 440 -11.41 16.38 30.86
N ILE A 441 -11.85 15.29 30.25
CA ILE A 441 -12.69 15.31 29.04
C ILE A 441 -14.15 15.25 29.47
N GLU A 442 -14.91 16.27 29.18
CA GLU A 442 -16.37 16.28 29.39
C GLU A 442 -17.09 15.42 28.34
N ARG A 443 -18.09 14.66 28.79
CA ARG A 443 -18.91 13.81 27.94
C ARG A 443 -19.53 14.56 26.75
N SER A 444 -20.10 15.72 27.03
CA SER A 444 -20.72 16.56 26.00
C SER A 444 -19.71 17.03 24.94
N ALA A 445 -18.52 17.43 25.36
CA ALA A 445 -17.46 17.88 24.46
C ALA A 445 -16.96 16.74 23.57
N PHE A 446 -16.79 15.53 24.12
CA PHE A 446 -16.39 14.37 23.33
C PHE A 446 -17.46 13.96 22.31
N ILE A 447 -18.73 13.84 22.75
CA ILE A 447 -19.84 13.47 21.84
C ILE A 447 -20.00 14.49 20.72
N ASP A 448 -19.91 15.79 21.04
CA ASP A 448 -20.01 16.87 20.07
C ASP A 448 -18.92 16.78 18.99
N ARG A 449 -17.67 16.57 19.40
CA ARG A 449 -16.54 16.41 18.48
C ARG A 449 -16.64 15.12 17.64
N TYR A 450 -17.02 14.03 18.28
CA TYR A 450 -17.21 12.74 17.60
C TYR A 450 -18.30 12.80 16.53
N THR A 451 -19.40 13.50 16.79
CA THR A 451 -20.54 13.58 15.87
C THR A 451 -20.40 14.67 14.82
N LYS A 452 -19.87 15.85 15.18
CA LYS A 452 -19.81 17.00 14.28
C LYS A 452 -18.52 17.10 13.47
N ASP A 453 -17.38 16.78 14.09
CA ASP A 453 -16.08 16.93 13.45
C ASP A 453 -15.63 15.63 12.76
N ALA A 454 -16.13 14.48 13.23
CA ALA A 454 -15.73 13.17 12.73
C ALA A 454 -16.87 12.39 12.06
N ASP A 455 -18.04 12.98 11.90
CA ASP A 455 -19.22 12.39 11.24
C ASP A 455 -19.68 11.05 11.87
N GLY A 456 -19.35 10.84 13.15
CA GLY A 456 -19.72 9.64 13.88
C GLY A 456 -21.14 9.70 14.46
N THR A 457 -21.61 8.57 15.00
CA THR A 457 -22.95 8.50 15.61
C THR A 457 -22.89 8.75 17.11
N GLU A 458 -23.92 9.40 17.67
CA GLU A 458 -24.06 9.62 19.11
C GLU A 458 -24.08 8.31 19.91
N LYS A 459 -24.64 7.24 19.31
CA LYS A 459 -24.64 5.90 19.91
C LYS A 459 -23.22 5.43 20.21
N PHE A 460 -22.37 5.40 19.22
CA PHE A 460 -20.99 4.95 19.35
C PHE A 460 -20.15 5.89 20.25
N ALA A 461 -20.32 7.20 20.10
CA ALA A 461 -19.68 8.18 20.97
C ALA A 461 -20.00 7.93 22.45
N THR A 462 -21.28 7.69 22.75
CA THR A 462 -21.78 7.42 24.09
C THR A 462 -21.25 6.10 24.64
N GLU A 463 -21.27 5.03 23.87
CA GLU A 463 -20.75 3.73 24.27
C GLU A 463 -19.25 3.76 24.52
N PHE A 464 -18.51 4.47 23.67
CA PHE A 464 -17.07 4.65 23.81
C PHE A 464 -16.73 5.44 25.08
N PHE A 465 -17.38 6.60 25.27
CA PHE A 465 -17.17 7.44 26.44
C PHE A 465 -17.48 6.69 27.75
N ASN A 466 -18.57 5.96 27.82
CA ASN A 466 -18.95 5.17 29.00
C ASN A 466 -17.91 4.07 29.36
N LYS A 467 -17.10 3.65 28.42
CA LYS A 467 -15.99 2.71 28.71
C LYS A 467 -14.75 3.41 29.22
N LEU A 468 -14.56 4.68 28.88
CA LEU A 468 -13.48 5.50 29.43
C LEU A 468 -13.81 5.97 30.85
N ASP A 469 -15.02 6.51 31.06
CA ASP A 469 -15.56 7.03 32.28
C ASP A 469 -15.96 5.86 33.21
N SER A 470 -15.00 5.38 33.98
CA SER A 470 -15.16 4.16 34.79
C SER A 470 -15.92 4.37 36.10
N ASP A 471 -15.91 5.59 36.62
CA ASP A 471 -16.66 5.95 37.84
C ASP A 471 -18.02 6.60 37.56
N ALA A 472 -18.33 6.80 36.27
CA ALA A 472 -19.58 7.34 35.74
C ALA A 472 -19.92 8.77 36.26
N ASP A 473 -18.90 9.58 36.48
CA ASP A 473 -19.07 10.97 36.93
C ASP A 473 -19.32 11.95 35.76
N GLY A 474 -19.25 11.48 34.53
CA GLY A 474 -19.44 12.26 33.30
C GLY A 474 -18.18 12.98 32.79
N LEU A 475 -17.06 12.70 33.41
CA LEU A 475 -15.74 13.24 33.06
C LEU A 475 -14.76 12.09 32.84
N VAL A 476 -13.82 12.23 31.92
CA VAL A 476 -12.72 11.28 31.76
C VAL A 476 -11.41 11.94 32.18
N SER A 477 -10.85 11.46 33.27
CA SER A 477 -9.54 11.88 33.76
C SER A 477 -8.40 11.29 32.90
N GLN A 478 -7.19 11.85 33.02
CA GLN A 478 -6.01 11.27 32.36
C GLN A 478 -5.69 9.84 32.83
N GLU A 479 -6.01 9.51 34.08
CA GLU A 479 -5.80 8.18 34.63
C GLU A 479 -6.78 7.18 34.03
N GLU A 480 -8.06 7.53 33.95
CA GLU A 480 -9.08 6.73 33.28
C GLU A 480 -8.80 6.55 31.79
N LEU A 481 -8.41 7.63 31.10
CA LEU A 481 -8.03 7.55 29.69
C LEU A 481 -6.90 6.54 29.49
N LYS A 482 -5.81 6.64 30.25
CA LYS A 482 -4.67 5.71 30.14
C LYS A 482 -5.05 4.28 30.55
N GLY A 483 -5.90 4.12 31.56
CA GLY A 483 -6.32 2.80 32.04
C GLY A 483 -7.29 2.11 31.11
N ASN A 484 -8.23 2.85 30.51
CA ASN A 484 -9.40 2.30 29.86
C ASN A 484 -9.38 2.39 28.33
N ILE A 485 -8.48 3.18 27.72
CA ILE A 485 -8.45 3.40 26.25
C ILE A 485 -8.37 2.08 25.46
N LYS A 486 -7.60 1.12 25.92
CA LYS A 486 -7.46 -0.19 25.26
C LYS A 486 -8.79 -0.97 25.30
N VAL A 487 -9.47 -0.95 26.43
CA VAL A 487 -10.77 -1.61 26.61
C VAL A 487 -11.85 -0.90 25.81
N ALA A 488 -11.82 0.43 25.77
CA ALA A 488 -12.76 1.21 24.97
C ALA A 488 -12.60 0.95 23.46
N LEU A 489 -11.38 0.80 22.98
CA LEU A 489 -11.08 0.50 21.56
C LEU A 489 -11.29 -0.97 21.16
N GLU A 490 -11.30 -1.92 22.11
CA GLU A 490 -11.40 -3.36 21.80
C GLU A 490 -12.64 -3.74 20.96
N PRO A 491 -13.88 -3.28 21.27
CA PRO A 491 -15.03 -3.55 20.43
C PRO A 491 -14.87 -3.01 19.00
N TYR A 492 -14.20 -1.88 18.90
CA TYR A 492 -13.93 -1.23 17.63
C TYR A 492 -13.05 -2.10 16.73
N ILE A 493 -11.95 -2.58 17.21
CA ILE A 493 -11.06 -3.50 16.52
C ILE A 493 -11.81 -4.78 16.11
N LYS A 494 -12.61 -5.33 17.02
CA LYS A 494 -13.39 -6.55 16.76
C LYS A 494 -14.42 -6.34 15.66
N TRP A 495 -15.16 -5.24 15.71
CA TRP A 495 -16.20 -4.90 14.74
C TRP A 495 -15.59 -4.67 13.33
N SER A 496 -14.50 -3.93 13.21
CA SER A 496 -13.82 -3.70 11.94
C SER A 496 -13.24 -4.97 11.31
N SER A 497 -13.16 -6.07 12.05
CA SER A 497 -12.78 -7.38 11.52
C SER A 497 -13.92 -8.12 10.80
N LEU A 498 -15.15 -7.65 10.90
CA LEU A 498 -16.30 -8.22 10.20
C LEU A 498 -16.29 -7.83 8.72
N PRO A 499 -16.94 -8.60 7.83
CA PRO A 499 -17.27 -8.16 6.49
C PRO A 499 -18.04 -6.83 6.52
N ILE A 500 -17.85 -5.98 5.50
CA ILE A 500 -18.48 -4.66 5.45
C ILE A 500 -20.00 -4.75 5.55
N ASP A 501 -20.60 -5.75 4.92
CA ASP A 501 -22.03 -6.02 4.92
C ASP A 501 -22.57 -6.57 6.26
N GLU A 502 -21.69 -7.00 7.16
CA GLU A 502 -22.02 -7.44 8.52
C GLU A 502 -21.71 -6.35 9.58
N GLN A 503 -21.14 -5.21 9.16
CA GLN A 503 -20.78 -4.14 10.09
C GLN A 503 -22.03 -3.31 10.43
N GLU A 504 -22.33 -3.23 11.74
CA GLU A 504 -23.43 -2.43 12.25
C GLU A 504 -23.16 -0.94 11.99
N GLY A 505 -24.09 -0.25 11.34
CA GLY A 505 -23.93 1.16 10.98
C GLY A 505 -23.35 1.41 9.59
N TYR A 506 -23.12 0.37 8.79
CA TYR A 506 -22.89 0.53 7.35
C TYR A 506 -24.14 1.13 6.71
N ASP A 507 -24.02 2.35 6.15
CA ASP A 507 -25.16 3.13 5.71
C ASP A 507 -25.82 2.48 4.49
N GLU A 508 -27.12 2.24 4.54
CA GLU A 508 -27.88 1.72 3.38
C GLU A 508 -27.87 2.67 2.18
N LYS A 509 -27.49 3.95 2.38
CA LYS A 509 -27.33 4.92 1.28
C LYS A 509 -26.28 4.51 0.26
N ASP A 510 -25.25 3.78 0.68
CA ASP A 510 -24.24 3.25 -0.25
C ASP A 510 -24.75 2.05 -1.04
N LYS A 511 -25.76 1.33 -0.55
CA LYS A 511 -26.46 0.28 -1.33
C LYS A 511 -27.27 0.88 -2.48
N ASP A 512 -27.94 2.00 -2.26
CA ASP A 512 -28.74 2.66 -3.29
C ASP A 512 -27.86 3.29 -4.38
N ASN A 513 -26.66 3.76 -4.04
CA ASN A 513 -25.69 4.23 -5.02
C ASN A 513 -25.11 3.08 -5.87
N GLN A 514 -24.83 1.92 -5.27
CA GLN A 514 -24.37 0.74 -6.01
C GLN A 514 -25.48 0.10 -6.87
N VAL A 515 -26.73 0.14 -6.42
CA VAL A 515 -27.88 -0.33 -7.19
C VAL A 515 -28.19 0.63 -8.34
N SER A 516 -28.11 1.96 -8.11
CA SER A 516 -28.33 2.96 -9.15
C SER A 516 -27.23 3.00 -10.22
N GLU A 517 -25.98 2.64 -9.88
CA GLU A 517 -24.90 2.47 -10.86
C GLU A 517 -25.10 1.20 -11.70
N ASN A 518 -25.55 0.11 -11.09
CA ASN A 518 -25.86 -1.14 -11.80
C ASN A 518 -27.13 -1.03 -12.67
N GLU A 519 -28.14 -0.26 -12.25
CA GLU A 519 -29.34 -0.03 -13.05
C GLU A 519 -29.08 0.95 -14.20
N ASN A 520 -28.18 1.90 -14.07
CA ASN A 520 -27.74 2.78 -15.15
C ASN A 520 -26.87 2.07 -16.20
N GLU A 521 -26.09 1.04 -15.84
CA GLU A 521 -25.39 0.20 -16.81
C GLU A 521 -26.33 -0.75 -17.57
N VAL A 522 -27.38 -1.26 -16.92
CA VAL A 522 -28.37 -2.13 -17.56
C VAL A 522 -29.39 -1.34 -18.40
N GLY A 523 -29.65 -0.06 -18.07
CA GLY A 523 -30.59 0.81 -18.80
C GLY A 523 -30.06 1.40 -20.10
N GLN A 524 -28.76 1.35 -20.38
CA GLN A 524 -28.18 1.90 -21.62
C GLN A 524 -28.06 0.89 -22.77
N ASP A 525 -28.33 -0.40 -22.54
CA ASP A 525 -28.18 -1.44 -23.58
C ASP A 525 -29.53 -1.89 -24.20
N THR A 526 -30.68 -1.27 -23.84
CA THR A 526 -31.99 -1.66 -24.38
C THR A 526 -32.64 -0.66 -25.33
N THR A 527 -31.97 0.39 -25.80
CA THR A 527 -32.54 1.35 -26.75
C THR A 527 -31.68 1.59 -27.99
N LYS A 528 -31.32 0.51 -28.71
CA LYS A 528 -30.87 0.61 -30.11
C LYS A 528 -31.12 -0.69 -30.88
N HIS A 529 -32.38 -1.08 -31.06
CA HIS A 529 -32.78 -1.96 -32.15
C HIS A 529 -34.31 -1.78 -32.37
N GLU A 530 -34.65 -0.67 -33.01
CA GLU A 530 -35.82 -0.54 -33.87
C GLU A 530 -35.60 0.76 -34.67
N GLU A 531 -35.21 0.57 -35.90
CA GLU A 531 -35.55 1.27 -37.13
C GLU A 531 -34.40 1.17 -38.18
N LEU A 532 -34.78 0.45 -39.22
CA LEU A 532 -34.29 0.28 -40.59
C LEU A 532 -33.53 -1.00 -40.87
#